data_1dcc3b148a6777bc6e8d31c1e927adb9
#
_entry.id   1dcc3b148a6777bc6e8d31c1e927adb9
#
_cell.length_a   1.000
_cell.length_b   1.000
_cell.length_c   1.000
_cell.angle_alpha   90.00
_cell.angle_beta   90.00
_cell.angle_gamma   90.00
#
_symmetry.space_group_name_H-M   'P 1'
#
loop_
_entity.id
_entity.type
_entity.pdbx_description
1 polymer ?
#
loop_
_entity_poly.entity_id
_entity_poly.type
_entity_poly.pdbx_seq_one_letter_code
_entity_poly.pdbx_strand_id
1 'polypeptide(L)'
;MHHPDGDSKKINFDNDTAYSSGPINWGDPDYDGDDDTSPSGSHWRITWDEGGTEGGSSGSPAYNSSGRLIGQLTGGSGDCNSSSGQDYYGKFSRAFSDVNDWLDPLNTGETAIDGTYDGANNSDSDGDGVPDDEDSNENNQYQCSDNDSDSCDDCSSGYYDPSNDGWDYDGDGMCDAGDADDDNDN
;
A
#
# COMPACT_ATOMS: atom_id res chain seq x y z
N MET A 1 -2.22 1.09 -9.67
CA MET A 1 -1.16 0.10 -9.99
C MET A 1 -1.85 -1.19 -10.40
N HIS A 2 -1.52 -1.78 -11.55
CA HIS A 2 -2.23 -2.93 -12.11
C HIS A 2 -1.27 -3.81 -12.94
N HIS A 3 -1.76 -4.99 -13.39
CA HIS A 3 -1.02 -5.93 -14.24
C HIS A 3 -1.80 -6.19 -15.53
N PRO A 4 -1.63 -5.35 -16.56
CA PRO A 4 -2.33 -5.54 -17.83
C PRO A 4 -1.83 -6.80 -18.54
N ASP A 5 -2.75 -7.65 -18.97
CA ASP A 5 -2.51 -8.88 -19.74
C ASP A 5 -1.37 -9.79 -19.21
N GLY A 6 -1.17 -9.77 -17.88
CA GLY A 6 -0.08 -10.51 -17.23
C GLY A 6 1.31 -9.91 -17.40
N ASP A 7 1.42 -8.72 -17.95
CA ASP A 7 2.67 -7.97 -18.13
C ASP A 7 3.17 -7.35 -16.79
N SER A 8 4.27 -6.63 -16.86
CA SER A 8 4.86 -5.91 -15.71
C SER A 8 3.84 -4.97 -15.06
N LYS A 9 3.99 -4.73 -13.75
CA LYS A 9 3.20 -3.73 -13.03
C LYS A 9 3.27 -2.38 -13.73
N LYS A 10 2.11 -1.75 -13.91
CA LYS A 10 1.96 -0.41 -14.48
C LYS A 10 1.19 0.49 -13.53
N ILE A 11 1.36 1.79 -13.71
CA ILE A 11 0.61 2.84 -13.03
C ILE A 11 0.06 3.78 -14.09
N ASN A 12 -1.18 4.21 -13.93
CA ASN A 12 -1.84 5.16 -14.80
C ASN A 12 -2.11 6.45 -14.04
N PHE A 13 -2.14 7.55 -14.76
CA PHE A 13 -2.45 8.87 -14.20
C PHE A 13 -3.62 9.50 -14.95
N ASP A 14 -4.50 10.14 -14.18
CA ASP A 14 -5.60 10.97 -14.64
C ASP A 14 -5.56 12.28 -13.83
N ASN A 15 -5.44 13.41 -14.50
CA ASN A 15 -5.40 14.74 -13.90
C ASN A 15 -6.77 15.41 -13.91
N ASP A 16 -7.74 14.77 -14.56
CA ASP A 16 -9.10 15.23 -14.63
C ASP A 16 -9.93 14.75 -13.42
N THR A 17 -11.11 15.31 -13.27
CA THR A 17 -12.04 14.86 -12.24
C THR A 17 -12.75 13.58 -12.69
N ALA A 18 -12.60 12.51 -11.93
CA ALA A 18 -13.37 11.29 -12.14
C ALA A 18 -14.89 11.57 -12.04
N TYR A 19 -15.66 11.07 -12.99
CA TYR A 19 -17.11 11.27 -13.04
C TYR A 19 -17.87 10.07 -12.47
N SER A 20 -18.99 10.35 -11.83
CA SER A 20 -19.93 9.31 -11.45
C SER A 20 -20.60 8.73 -12.70
N SER A 21 -20.59 7.40 -12.86
CA SER A 21 -21.17 6.75 -14.02
C SER A 21 -22.71 6.91 -14.09
N GLY A 22 -23.25 6.89 -15.30
CA GLY A 22 -24.64 6.46 -15.51
C GLY A 22 -24.82 4.98 -15.21
N PRO A 23 -25.98 4.39 -15.53
CA PRO A 23 -26.14 2.95 -15.52
C PRO A 23 -25.20 2.31 -16.55
N ILE A 24 -24.61 1.16 -16.21
CA ILE A 24 -23.68 0.45 -17.07
C ILE A 24 -24.30 -0.90 -17.40
N ASN A 25 -24.27 -1.28 -18.68
CA ASN A 25 -24.61 -2.62 -19.14
C ASN A 25 -23.28 -3.33 -19.51
N TRP A 26 -23.00 -4.43 -18.85
CA TRP A 26 -21.79 -5.21 -19.06
C TRP A 26 -21.95 -6.31 -20.11
N GLY A 27 -23.16 -6.47 -20.67
CA GLY A 27 -23.55 -7.62 -21.47
C GLY A 27 -23.80 -8.86 -20.60
N ASP A 28 -23.60 -10.02 -21.18
CA ASP A 28 -23.77 -11.34 -20.54
C ASP A 28 -22.39 -12.03 -20.40
N PRO A 29 -21.55 -11.62 -19.43
CA PRO A 29 -20.17 -12.10 -19.32
C PRO A 29 -20.08 -13.53 -18.81
N ASP A 30 -21.09 -14.03 -18.11
CA ASP A 30 -21.17 -15.39 -17.56
C ASP A 30 -22.02 -16.34 -18.40
N TYR A 31 -22.61 -15.84 -19.51
CA TYR A 31 -23.39 -16.60 -20.48
C TYR A 31 -24.65 -17.28 -19.91
N ASP A 32 -25.28 -16.66 -18.91
CA ASP A 32 -26.52 -17.16 -18.31
C ASP A 32 -27.79 -16.74 -19.06
N GLY A 33 -27.67 -15.83 -20.00
CA GLY A 33 -28.73 -15.33 -20.90
C GLY A 33 -29.34 -14.01 -20.50
N ASP A 34 -28.88 -13.40 -19.40
CA ASP A 34 -29.28 -12.09 -18.94
C ASP A 34 -28.11 -11.10 -18.97
N ASP A 35 -28.37 -9.83 -19.31
CA ASP A 35 -27.34 -8.79 -19.27
C ASP A 35 -27.06 -8.32 -17.84
N ASP A 36 -25.81 -8.37 -17.44
CA ASP A 36 -25.34 -7.77 -16.20
C ASP A 36 -25.42 -6.24 -16.26
N THR A 37 -25.97 -5.63 -15.23
CA THR A 37 -26.09 -4.18 -15.14
C THR A 37 -25.62 -3.62 -13.80
N SER A 38 -25.03 -2.44 -13.85
CA SER A 38 -24.71 -1.65 -12.65
C SER A 38 -25.55 -0.38 -12.61
N PRO A 39 -26.10 -0.01 -11.46
CA PRO A 39 -26.93 1.18 -11.33
C PRO A 39 -26.15 2.47 -11.51
N SER A 40 -26.84 3.55 -11.89
CA SER A 40 -26.25 4.89 -11.95
C SER A 40 -25.56 5.25 -10.62
N GLY A 41 -24.39 5.84 -10.73
CA GLY A 41 -23.63 6.30 -9.57
C GLY A 41 -22.86 5.20 -8.81
N SER A 42 -22.88 3.96 -9.30
CA SER A 42 -22.14 2.85 -8.67
C SER A 42 -20.63 2.87 -8.93
N HIS A 43 -20.21 3.48 -10.02
CA HIS A 43 -18.82 3.50 -10.46
C HIS A 43 -18.29 4.92 -10.67
N TRP A 44 -16.99 5.06 -10.53
CA TRP A 44 -16.23 6.15 -11.11
C TRP A 44 -15.92 5.81 -12.56
N ARG A 45 -16.12 6.78 -13.47
CA ARG A 45 -15.69 6.71 -14.85
C ARG A 45 -14.43 7.53 -14.99
N ILE A 46 -13.37 6.91 -15.48
CA ILE A 46 -12.03 7.50 -15.63
C ILE A 46 -11.61 7.36 -17.09
N THR A 47 -10.96 8.38 -17.61
CA THR A 47 -10.27 8.35 -18.91
C THR A 47 -8.84 8.78 -18.65
N TRP A 48 -7.91 7.88 -18.86
CA TRP A 48 -6.53 8.10 -18.46
C TRP A 48 -5.81 9.11 -19.36
N ASP A 49 -5.07 10.05 -18.76
CA ASP A 49 -4.14 10.92 -19.48
C ASP A 49 -2.86 10.18 -19.85
N GLU A 50 -2.41 9.32 -18.97
CA GLU A 50 -1.23 8.49 -19.16
C GLU A 50 -1.52 7.04 -18.82
N GLY A 51 -1.17 6.13 -19.74
CA GLY A 51 -1.41 4.71 -19.59
C GLY A 51 -2.81 4.30 -19.98
N GLY A 52 -3.24 3.15 -19.52
CA GLY A 52 -4.54 2.55 -19.78
C GLY A 52 -4.62 1.19 -19.09
N THR A 53 -5.79 0.56 -19.11
CA THR A 53 -6.00 -0.78 -18.54
C THR A 53 -6.30 -1.79 -19.64
N GLU A 54 -6.02 -3.03 -19.38
CA GLU A 54 -6.31 -4.17 -20.26
C GLU A 54 -6.84 -5.35 -19.42
N GLY A 55 -7.17 -6.44 -20.08
CA GLY A 55 -7.51 -7.70 -19.42
C GLY A 55 -6.46 -8.06 -18.35
N GLY A 56 -6.87 -8.55 -17.19
CA GLY A 56 -5.97 -8.82 -16.05
C GLY A 56 -5.78 -7.64 -15.10
N SER A 57 -6.16 -6.41 -15.50
CA SER A 57 -6.13 -5.24 -14.59
C SER A 57 -7.31 -5.18 -13.62
N SER A 58 -8.32 -6.03 -13.78
CA SER A 58 -9.51 -6.10 -12.93
C SER A 58 -9.16 -6.20 -11.44
N GLY A 59 -9.91 -5.48 -10.59
CA GLY A 59 -9.64 -5.39 -9.15
C GLY A 59 -8.54 -4.42 -8.76
N SER A 60 -7.83 -3.80 -9.72
CA SER A 60 -6.80 -2.82 -9.41
C SER A 60 -7.38 -1.58 -8.73
N PRO A 61 -6.65 -0.98 -7.77
CA PRO A 61 -7.14 0.15 -7.01
C PRO A 61 -7.08 1.46 -7.79
N ALA A 62 -8.06 2.34 -7.55
CA ALA A 62 -7.99 3.75 -7.88
C ALA A 62 -7.80 4.58 -6.60
N TYR A 63 -6.88 5.54 -6.66
CA TYR A 63 -6.59 6.46 -5.57
C TYR A 63 -6.93 7.89 -5.98
N ASN A 64 -7.39 8.68 -5.02
CA ASN A 64 -7.55 10.12 -5.23
C ASN A 64 -6.22 10.87 -5.05
N SER A 65 -6.23 12.18 -5.23
CA SER A 65 -5.05 13.05 -5.08
C SER A 65 -4.47 13.10 -3.64
N SER A 66 -5.21 12.58 -2.66
CA SER A 66 -4.75 12.43 -1.28
C SER A 66 -4.21 11.02 -0.97
N GLY A 67 -4.03 10.17 -2.00
CA GLY A 67 -3.57 8.80 -1.84
C GLY A 67 -4.59 7.82 -1.25
N ARG A 68 -5.86 8.25 -1.08
CA ARG A 68 -6.90 7.40 -0.51
C ARG A 68 -7.54 6.52 -1.57
N LEU A 69 -7.76 5.25 -1.25
CA LEU A 69 -8.49 4.30 -2.10
C LEU A 69 -9.94 4.76 -2.28
N ILE A 70 -10.37 4.94 -3.53
CA ILE A 70 -11.73 5.37 -3.87
C ILE A 70 -12.54 4.32 -4.65
N GLY A 71 -11.89 3.30 -5.15
CA GLY A 71 -12.56 2.24 -5.91
C GLY A 71 -11.62 1.19 -6.46
N GLN A 72 -12.21 0.18 -7.09
CA GLN A 72 -11.48 -0.90 -7.76
C GLN A 72 -12.00 -1.10 -9.19
N LEU A 73 -11.10 -1.45 -10.11
CA LEU A 73 -11.46 -1.65 -11.52
C LEU A 73 -12.41 -2.82 -11.70
N THR A 74 -13.57 -2.53 -12.28
CA THR A 74 -14.55 -3.54 -12.70
C THR A 74 -14.35 -3.92 -14.16
N GLY A 75 -14.13 -2.92 -15.02
CA GLY A 75 -13.92 -3.12 -16.44
C GLY A 75 -13.97 -1.81 -17.21
N GLY A 76 -13.87 -1.90 -18.53
CA GLY A 76 -13.89 -0.71 -19.39
C GLY A 76 -13.54 -1.04 -20.83
N SER A 77 -13.25 0.01 -21.57
CA SER A 77 -12.73 -0.03 -22.93
C SER A 77 -11.30 0.54 -23.00
N GLY A 78 -10.63 0.65 -21.86
CA GLY A 78 -9.24 1.08 -21.79
C GLY A 78 -8.33 0.15 -22.58
N ASP A 79 -7.26 0.71 -23.09
CA ASP A 79 -6.20 0.00 -23.81
C ASP A 79 -4.89 0.70 -23.47
N CYS A 80 -3.87 -0.05 -23.08
CA CYS A 80 -2.56 0.48 -22.73
C CYS A 80 -1.85 1.20 -23.89
N ASN A 81 -2.33 1.00 -25.11
CA ASN A 81 -1.81 1.65 -26.32
C ASN A 81 -2.64 2.85 -26.79
N SER A 82 -3.73 3.16 -26.09
CA SER A 82 -4.67 4.21 -26.48
C SER A 82 -5.22 4.95 -25.26
N SER A 83 -5.09 6.27 -25.23
CA SER A 83 -5.65 7.14 -24.20
C SER A 83 -7.16 7.45 -24.38
N SER A 84 -7.85 6.78 -25.33
CA SER A 84 -9.25 7.09 -25.64
C SER A 84 -10.28 6.19 -24.96
N GLY A 85 -9.86 5.16 -24.25
CA GLY A 85 -10.73 4.23 -23.54
C GLY A 85 -11.29 4.82 -22.24
N GLN A 86 -12.42 4.27 -21.80
CA GLN A 86 -13.04 4.62 -20.52
C GLN A 86 -13.05 3.41 -19.62
N ASP A 87 -12.58 3.59 -18.39
CA ASP A 87 -12.56 2.58 -17.37
C ASP A 87 -13.55 2.91 -16.25
N TYR A 88 -14.11 1.87 -15.67
CA TYR A 88 -15.12 1.96 -14.62
C TYR A 88 -14.61 1.28 -13.36
N TYR A 89 -14.50 2.06 -12.30
CA TYR A 89 -14.06 1.64 -10.98
C TYR A 89 -15.24 1.60 -10.02
N GLY A 90 -15.59 0.42 -9.52
CA GLY A 90 -16.62 0.28 -8.49
C GLY A 90 -16.29 1.14 -7.29
N LYS A 91 -17.23 1.99 -6.86
CA LYS A 91 -16.98 2.94 -5.77
C LYS A 91 -16.83 2.23 -4.44
N PHE A 92 -15.72 2.46 -3.76
CA PHE A 92 -15.49 1.94 -2.42
C PHE A 92 -16.58 2.37 -1.44
N SER A 93 -17.08 3.61 -1.55
CA SER A 93 -18.17 4.11 -0.71
C SER A 93 -19.49 3.33 -0.85
N ARG A 94 -19.68 2.58 -1.95
CA ARG A 94 -20.85 1.70 -2.12
C ARG A 94 -20.63 0.34 -1.47
N ALA A 95 -19.42 -0.21 -1.59
CA ALA A 95 -19.07 -1.47 -0.97
C ALA A 95 -18.90 -1.34 0.55
N PHE A 96 -18.59 -0.13 1.04
CA PHE A 96 -18.30 0.10 2.47
C PHE A 96 -19.43 -0.36 3.40
N SER A 97 -20.69 -0.18 3.00
CA SER A 97 -21.83 -0.63 3.81
C SER A 97 -21.87 -2.15 4.05
N ASP A 98 -21.25 -2.91 3.15
CA ASP A 98 -21.23 -4.38 3.22
C ASP A 98 -20.03 -4.90 4.01
N VAL A 99 -19.02 -4.07 4.22
CA VAL A 99 -17.74 -4.44 4.87
C VAL A 99 -17.41 -3.59 6.10
N ASN A 100 -18.27 -2.66 6.50
CA ASN A 100 -18.04 -1.76 7.61
C ASN A 100 -17.81 -2.48 8.94
N ASP A 101 -18.45 -3.62 9.19
CA ASP A 101 -18.26 -4.40 10.41
C ASP A 101 -16.80 -4.87 10.60
N TRP A 102 -16.05 -4.97 9.50
CA TRP A 102 -14.62 -5.33 9.51
C TRP A 102 -13.69 -4.13 9.40
N LEU A 103 -14.11 -3.07 8.68
CA LEU A 103 -13.28 -1.89 8.44
C LEU A 103 -13.48 -0.79 9.49
N ASP A 104 -14.63 -0.76 10.17
CA ASP A 104 -14.91 0.13 11.29
C ASP A 104 -15.59 -0.66 12.44
N PRO A 105 -14.88 -1.66 13.02
CA PRO A 105 -15.46 -2.55 14.04
C PRO A 105 -15.84 -1.80 15.32
N LEU A 106 -15.31 -0.60 15.53
CA LEU A 106 -15.64 0.25 16.68
C LEU A 106 -16.75 1.24 16.38
N ASN A 107 -17.26 1.26 15.14
CA ASN A 107 -18.32 2.16 14.66
C ASN A 107 -18.00 3.63 14.97
N THR A 108 -16.78 4.04 14.63
CA THR A 108 -16.28 5.40 14.85
C THR A 108 -16.98 6.42 13.97
N GLY A 109 -17.56 5.97 12.85
CA GLY A 109 -18.22 6.81 11.87
C GLY A 109 -17.25 7.60 10.98
N GLU A 110 -15.98 7.24 10.97
CA GLU A 110 -14.99 7.86 10.10
C GLU A 110 -15.32 7.57 8.64
N THR A 111 -15.35 8.61 7.83
CA THR A 111 -15.69 8.52 6.40
C THR A 111 -14.48 8.48 5.50
N ALA A 112 -13.30 8.68 6.04
CA ALA A 112 -12.02 8.59 5.34
C ALA A 112 -10.90 8.27 6.33
N ILE A 113 -10.02 7.37 5.94
CA ILE A 113 -8.81 7.02 6.70
C ILE A 113 -7.64 7.26 5.77
N ASP A 114 -6.66 8.02 6.24
CA ASP A 114 -5.37 8.14 5.58
C ASP A 114 -4.59 6.85 5.80
N GLY A 115 -3.82 6.43 4.80
CA GLY A 115 -2.89 5.34 4.98
C GLY A 115 -1.85 5.76 6.02
N THR A 116 -1.76 4.98 7.09
CA THR A 116 -0.69 5.13 8.07
C THR A 116 0.17 3.89 8.00
N TYR A 117 1.45 4.05 8.18
CA TYR A 117 2.30 2.94 8.57
C TYR A 117 1.90 2.59 10.01
N ASP A 118 1.38 1.40 10.23
CA ASP A 118 1.15 0.73 11.53
C ASP A 118 0.47 1.52 12.67
N GLY A 119 -0.37 2.52 12.36
CA GLY A 119 -1.25 3.15 13.36
C GLY A 119 -0.57 4.07 14.36
N ALA A 120 0.69 4.40 14.17
CA ALA A 120 1.43 5.42 14.89
C ALA A 120 1.73 6.62 13.97
N ASN A 121 2.05 7.76 14.54
CA ASN A 121 2.64 8.92 13.85
C ASN A 121 4.08 8.58 13.43
N ASN A 122 4.22 7.64 12.50
CA ASN A 122 5.52 7.18 12.07
C ASN A 122 6.09 8.08 10.98
N SER A 123 6.50 9.27 11.38
CA SER A 123 7.59 9.96 10.74
C SER A 123 8.82 9.09 10.99
N ASP A 124 9.54 8.74 9.96
CA ASP A 124 10.86 8.11 9.99
C ASP A 124 11.76 9.09 9.21
N SER A 125 12.43 9.94 9.97
CA SER A 125 13.06 11.15 9.42
C SER A 125 14.36 10.85 8.68
N ASP A 126 15.04 9.77 9.02
CA ASP A 126 16.30 9.36 8.40
C ASP A 126 16.20 8.10 7.55
N GLY A 127 15.07 7.37 7.62
CA GLY A 127 14.75 6.27 6.73
C GLY A 127 15.38 4.94 7.14
N ASP A 128 15.70 4.75 8.42
CA ASP A 128 16.30 3.51 8.92
C ASP A 128 15.27 2.41 9.22
N GLY A 129 13.98 2.74 9.18
CA GLY A 129 12.86 1.82 9.39
C GLY A 129 12.31 1.82 10.80
N VAL A 130 12.87 2.64 11.73
CA VAL A 130 12.35 2.89 13.07
C VAL A 130 11.64 4.25 13.06
N PRO A 131 10.43 4.33 13.63
CA PRO A 131 9.71 5.60 13.73
C PRO A 131 10.40 6.60 14.66
N ASP A 132 10.31 7.91 14.34
CA ASP A 132 10.89 8.99 15.15
C ASP A 132 10.55 8.91 16.66
N ASP A 133 9.36 8.41 17.02
CA ASP A 133 8.93 8.29 18.42
C ASP A 133 9.47 7.03 19.13
N GLU A 134 10.01 6.08 18.40
CA GLU A 134 10.67 4.87 18.90
C GLU A 134 12.19 4.90 18.67
N ASP A 135 12.68 5.90 17.92
CA ASP A 135 14.07 6.08 17.54
C ASP A 135 14.85 6.93 18.57
N SER A 136 15.98 6.42 19.03
CA SER A 136 16.87 7.13 19.94
C SER A 136 17.57 8.33 19.32
N ASN A 137 17.65 8.39 17.99
CA ASN A 137 18.26 9.48 17.23
C ASN A 137 17.67 9.70 15.83
N GLU A 138 16.45 10.22 15.79
CA GLU A 138 15.55 10.45 14.65
C GLU A 138 16.13 11.08 13.38
N ASN A 139 17.40 11.45 13.37
CA ASN A 139 18.08 12.05 12.22
C ASN A 139 19.41 11.36 11.87
N ASN A 140 19.63 10.16 12.39
CA ASN A 140 20.86 9.41 12.18
C ASN A 140 20.56 7.93 11.91
N GLN A 141 20.39 7.55 10.67
CA GLN A 141 20.06 6.21 10.20
C GLN A 141 20.96 5.05 10.71
N TYR A 142 21.98 5.34 11.48
CA TYR A 142 22.90 4.36 12.07
C TYR A 142 22.76 4.24 13.58
N GLN A 143 21.69 4.82 14.15
CA GLN A 143 21.47 4.80 15.58
C GLN A 143 19.98 4.91 15.91
N CYS A 144 19.36 3.83 16.38
CA CYS A 144 17.94 3.81 16.71
C CYS A 144 17.61 3.14 18.05
N SER A 145 18.11 1.95 18.29
CA SER A 145 17.73 1.12 19.45
C SER A 145 18.73 0.00 19.68
N ASP A 146 18.54 -0.72 20.78
CA ASP A 146 19.20 -1.99 21.12
C ASP A 146 18.10 -2.88 21.71
N ASN A 147 17.24 -3.44 20.85
CA ASN A 147 16.04 -4.16 21.26
C ASN A 147 16.31 -5.61 21.68
N ASP A 148 17.36 -6.24 21.15
CA ASP A 148 17.76 -7.59 21.52
C ASP A 148 18.76 -7.59 22.69
N SER A 149 19.25 -6.40 23.08
CA SER A 149 20.08 -6.16 24.25
C SER A 149 21.46 -6.83 24.16
N ASP A 150 22.02 -6.86 22.96
CA ASP A 150 23.35 -7.40 22.70
C ASP A 150 24.47 -6.36 22.78
N SER A 151 24.11 -5.08 23.01
CA SER A 151 24.98 -3.91 23.11
C SER A 151 25.48 -3.33 21.80
N CYS A 152 24.99 -3.80 20.65
CA CYS A 152 25.07 -3.08 19.40
C CYS A 152 23.81 -2.26 19.17
N ASP A 153 23.86 -1.34 18.22
CA ASP A 153 22.70 -0.57 17.80
C ASP A 153 22.02 -1.26 16.61
N ASP A 154 20.75 -1.62 16.75
CA ASP A 154 19.95 -2.34 15.75
C ASP A 154 19.97 -1.69 14.35
N CYS A 155 20.36 -0.41 14.26
CA CYS A 155 20.47 0.34 13.02
C CYS A 155 21.91 0.57 12.52
N SER A 156 22.89 -0.08 13.10
CA SER A 156 24.32 0.10 12.78
C SER A 156 24.63 -0.10 11.28
N SER A 157 23.81 -0.87 10.55
CA SER A 157 23.92 -1.10 9.11
C SER A 157 23.27 0.01 8.26
N GLY A 158 22.55 0.97 8.88
CA GLY A 158 21.78 2.03 8.24
C GLY A 158 20.31 1.68 8.02
N TYR A 159 19.85 0.59 8.60
CA TYR A 159 18.44 0.18 8.68
C TYR A 159 18.27 -0.82 9.83
N TYR A 160 17.06 -0.92 10.35
CA TYR A 160 16.73 -1.80 11.47
C TYR A 160 16.93 -3.28 11.13
N ASP A 161 17.94 -3.92 11.70
CA ASP A 161 18.26 -5.33 11.57
C ASP A 161 18.99 -5.86 12.81
N PRO A 162 18.29 -6.14 13.93
CA PRO A 162 18.88 -6.62 15.17
C PRO A 162 19.65 -7.95 15.06
N SER A 163 19.52 -8.65 13.94
CA SER A 163 20.23 -9.90 13.70
C SER A 163 21.56 -9.74 12.99
N ASN A 164 21.92 -8.51 12.58
CA ASN A 164 23.10 -8.22 11.78
C ASN A 164 23.61 -6.79 12.02
N ASP A 165 23.67 -6.38 13.25
CA ASP A 165 23.98 -5.01 13.69
C ASP A 165 25.39 -4.87 14.25
N GLY A 166 26.11 -5.97 14.52
CA GLY A 166 27.49 -5.97 14.96
C GLY A 166 28.23 -7.28 14.79
N TRP A 167 29.46 -7.32 15.26
CA TRP A 167 30.28 -8.51 15.34
C TRP A 167 30.10 -9.14 16.71
N ASP A 168 29.86 -10.46 16.72
CA ASP A 168 29.87 -11.34 17.86
C ASP A 168 30.88 -12.46 17.55
N TYR A 169 32.09 -12.32 18.05
CA TYR A 169 33.22 -13.19 17.66
C TYR A 169 33.12 -14.60 18.22
N ASP A 170 32.64 -14.75 19.45
CA ASP A 170 32.54 -16.01 20.12
C ASP A 170 31.16 -16.66 20.08
N GLY A 171 30.14 -15.92 19.59
CA GLY A 171 28.79 -16.40 19.35
C GLY A 171 27.95 -16.56 20.61
N ASP A 172 28.25 -15.79 21.66
CA ASP A 172 27.51 -15.86 22.92
C ASP A 172 26.23 -14.96 22.93
N GLY A 173 26.05 -14.14 21.92
CA GLY A 173 24.89 -13.25 21.74
C GLY A 173 25.10 -11.88 22.34
N MET A 174 26.32 -11.49 22.67
CA MET A 174 26.73 -10.12 22.94
C MET A 174 27.62 -9.62 21.81
N CYS A 175 27.43 -8.39 21.44
CA CYS A 175 28.25 -7.75 20.44
C CYS A 175 29.64 -7.42 20.99
N ASP A 176 30.73 -7.66 20.23
CA ASP A 176 32.12 -7.38 20.64
C ASP A 176 32.31 -5.98 21.25
N ALA A 177 31.53 -4.99 20.76
CA ALA A 177 31.58 -3.62 21.23
C ALA A 177 31.10 -3.44 22.68
N GLY A 178 30.23 -4.32 23.16
CA GLY A 178 29.69 -4.34 24.53
C GLY A 178 30.21 -5.47 25.42
N ASP A 179 30.87 -6.45 24.83
CA ASP A 179 31.41 -7.58 25.52
C ASP A 179 32.77 -7.27 26.18
N ALA A 180 32.95 -7.70 27.41
CA ALA A 180 34.21 -7.55 28.14
C ALA A 180 35.18 -8.71 27.92
N ASP A 181 34.73 -9.78 27.27
CA ASP A 181 35.49 -11.05 27.07
C ASP A 181 35.12 -11.63 25.70
N ASP A 182 35.33 -10.82 24.65
CA ASP A 182 34.93 -11.01 23.25
C ASP A 182 35.50 -12.28 22.55
N ASP A 183 36.22 -13.10 23.28
CA ASP A 183 36.72 -14.42 22.83
C ASP A 183 36.43 -15.56 23.85
N ASN A 184 35.69 -15.26 24.93
CA ASN A 184 35.29 -16.19 26.00
C ASN A 184 36.47 -17.04 26.54
N ASP A 185 37.67 -16.45 26.70
CA ASP A 185 38.89 -17.18 27.11
C ASP A 185 39.28 -16.97 28.59
N ASN A 186 38.50 -16.22 29.41
CA ASN A 186 38.73 -15.96 30.84
C ASN A 186 38.09 -16.98 31.78
#